data_6e1e98c3fc25a95fdbbcee1e4f67ed9e
#
_entry.id   6e1e98c3fc25a95fdbbcee1e4f67ed9e
#
_cell.length_a   1.000
_cell.length_b   1.000
_cell.length_c   1.000
_cell.angle_alpha   90.00
_cell.angle_beta   90.00
_cell.angle_gamma   90.00
#
_symmetry.space_group_name_H-M   'P 1'
#
loop_
_entity.id
_entity.type
_entity.pdbx_description
1 polymer ?
#
loop_
_entity_poly.entity_id
_entity_poly.type
_entity_poly.pdbx_seq_one_letter_code
_entity_poly.pdbx_strand_id
1 'polypeptide(L)'
;MKILLVDNYDSFTYNLVHALRNAGARDVTVVRNDRIEPDAVAAFDKLVLSPGPGIPEEAGLLLSLIRRYAPTKPILGVCLGHQAIGEVFGARLENLSDVFHGVQTSVRLTVADEPLFAGLTSEFPAGRYHSWVVSREGFPDD
;
A
#
# COMPACT_ATOMS: atom_id res chain seq x y z
N MET A 1 11.63 6.03 15.37
CA MET A 1 10.67 5.28 14.56
C MET A 1 11.35 4.97 13.23
N LYS A 2 11.54 3.67 12.96
CA LYS A 2 12.18 3.16 11.75
C LYS A 2 11.10 2.63 10.80
N ILE A 3 11.10 3.11 9.57
CA ILE A 3 10.14 2.70 8.54
C ILE A 3 10.89 1.91 7.47
N LEU A 4 10.41 0.71 7.16
CA LEU A 4 10.82 -0.02 5.97
C LEU A 4 9.83 0.29 4.84
N LEU A 5 10.33 0.83 3.74
CA LEU A 5 9.58 0.95 2.51
C LEU A 5 9.98 -0.19 1.58
N VAL A 6 9.03 -1.08 1.31
CA VAL A 6 9.18 -2.18 0.35
C VAL A 6 8.97 -1.64 -1.04
N ASP A 7 10.02 -1.66 -1.85
CA ASP A 7 10.00 -1.22 -3.24
C ASP A 7 9.57 -2.37 -4.16
N ASN A 8 8.41 -2.25 -4.76
CA ASN A 8 7.87 -3.20 -5.74
C ASN A 8 8.31 -2.85 -7.18
N TYR A 9 9.53 -2.33 -7.35
CA TYR A 9 10.07 -1.93 -8.65
C TYR A 9 9.25 -0.82 -9.33
N ASP A 10 8.85 0.17 -8.54
CA ASP A 10 8.04 1.29 -9.02
C ASP A 10 8.83 2.59 -9.11
N SER A 11 8.58 3.37 -10.17
CA SER A 11 9.21 4.67 -10.36
C SER A 11 8.77 5.72 -9.30
N PHE A 12 7.61 5.53 -8.68
CA PHE A 12 7.09 6.41 -7.63
C PHE A 12 7.57 6.08 -6.22
N THR A 13 8.35 5.02 -6.02
CA THR A 13 8.82 4.62 -4.69
C THR A 13 9.50 5.77 -3.96
N TYR A 14 10.37 6.52 -4.62
CA TYR A 14 11.07 7.65 -3.98
C TYR A 14 10.17 8.87 -3.75
N ASN A 15 9.07 9.03 -4.48
CA ASN A 15 8.06 10.03 -4.16
C ASN A 15 7.39 9.72 -2.82
N LEU A 16 7.15 8.44 -2.50
CA LEU A 16 6.68 8.03 -1.17
C LEU A 16 7.72 8.32 -0.08
N VAL A 17 9.01 8.08 -0.35
CA VAL A 17 10.09 8.45 0.58
C VAL A 17 10.05 9.94 0.89
N HIS A 18 9.92 10.79 -0.14
CA HIS A 18 9.82 12.23 0.04
C HIS A 18 8.58 12.63 0.84
N ALA A 19 7.43 12.05 0.53
CA ALA A 19 6.18 12.30 1.26
C ALA A 19 6.31 11.91 2.74
N LEU A 20 6.87 10.75 3.05
CA LEU A 20 7.12 10.29 4.41
C LEU A 20 8.07 11.22 5.17
N ARG A 21 9.16 11.66 4.52
CA ARG A 21 10.12 12.60 5.12
C ARG A 21 9.51 13.98 5.40
N ASN A 22 8.71 14.49 4.46
CA ASN A 22 7.97 15.74 4.63
C ASN A 22 6.95 15.64 5.77
N ALA A 23 6.38 14.46 6.01
CA ALA A 23 5.51 14.16 7.15
C ALA A 23 6.29 13.91 8.47
N GLY A 24 7.63 14.09 8.47
CA GLY A 24 8.45 13.99 9.67
C GLY A 24 9.12 12.63 9.91
N ALA A 25 9.03 11.68 8.99
CA ALA A 25 9.75 10.41 9.09
C ALA A 25 11.24 10.63 8.83
N ARG A 26 12.08 10.40 9.85
CA ARG A 26 13.54 10.63 9.77
C ARG A 26 14.32 9.40 9.33
N ASP A 27 13.83 8.22 9.65
CA ASP A 27 14.51 6.94 9.39
C ASP A 27 13.64 6.09 8.46
N VAL A 28 13.88 6.22 7.16
CA VAL A 28 13.18 5.47 6.10
C VAL A 28 14.22 4.71 5.29
N THR A 29 14.16 3.39 5.36
CA THR A 29 14.99 2.47 4.59
C THR A 29 14.17 1.90 3.44
N VAL A 30 14.73 1.89 2.23
CA VAL A 30 14.09 1.33 1.03
C VAL A 30 14.78 0.02 0.67
N VAL A 31 14.02 -1.06 0.53
CA VAL A 31 14.53 -2.35 0.09
C VAL A 31 13.57 -2.94 -0.94
N ARG A 32 14.10 -3.51 -2.03
CA ARG A 32 13.32 -4.17 -3.07
C ARG A 32 12.66 -5.45 -2.54
N ASN A 33 11.47 -5.74 -3.02
CA ASN A 33 10.61 -6.83 -2.56
C ASN A 33 11.26 -8.23 -2.67
N ASP A 34 12.25 -8.40 -3.56
CA ASP A 34 13.00 -9.65 -3.77
C ASP A 34 14.37 -9.67 -3.05
N ARG A 35 14.75 -8.57 -2.38
CA ARG A 35 16.04 -8.40 -1.68
C ARG A 35 15.88 -8.25 -0.17
N ILE A 36 14.69 -8.43 0.35
CA ILE A 36 14.42 -8.31 1.78
C ILE A 36 14.80 -9.62 2.46
N GLU A 37 15.62 -9.49 3.50
CA GLU A 37 15.80 -10.57 4.46
C GLU A 37 14.61 -10.56 5.43
N PRO A 38 13.73 -11.59 5.39
CA PRO A 38 12.48 -11.56 6.16
C PRO A 38 12.66 -11.30 7.65
N ASP A 39 13.72 -11.84 8.27
CA ASP A 39 13.97 -11.65 9.69
C ASP A 39 14.46 -10.23 10.03
N ALA A 40 15.14 -9.57 9.11
CA ALA A 40 15.62 -8.20 9.30
C ALA A 40 14.47 -7.18 9.42
N VAL A 41 13.28 -7.51 8.88
CA VAL A 41 12.08 -6.67 8.98
C VAL A 41 11.64 -6.46 10.43
N ALA A 42 11.97 -7.39 11.33
CA ALA A 42 11.67 -7.26 12.75
C ALA A 42 12.25 -5.98 13.39
N ALA A 43 13.37 -5.46 12.87
CA ALA A 43 14.04 -4.26 13.38
C ALA A 43 13.33 -2.94 13.03
N PHE A 44 12.30 -2.97 12.20
CA PHE A 44 11.53 -1.80 11.78
C PHE A 44 10.23 -1.70 12.59
N ASP A 45 9.79 -0.47 12.84
CA ASP A 45 8.55 -0.20 13.58
C ASP A 45 7.31 -0.27 12.69
N LYS A 46 7.43 0.15 11.44
CA LYS A 46 6.32 0.22 10.47
C LYS A 46 6.78 -0.18 9.07
N LEU A 47 5.83 -0.67 8.28
CA LEU A 47 6.03 -1.02 6.87
C LEU A 47 5.22 -0.09 5.97
N VAL A 48 5.82 0.31 4.85
CA VAL A 48 5.12 0.96 3.73
C VAL A 48 5.38 0.14 2.49
N LEU A 49 4.33 -0.21 1.77
CA LEU A 49 4.38 -1.03 0.57
C LEU A 49 4.10 -0.15 -0.63
N SER A 50 5.05 -0.06 -1.56
CA SER A 50 4.95 0.84 -2.71
C SER A 50 3.94 0.34 -3.76
N PRO A 51 3.54 1.21 -4.70
CA PRO A 51 3.03 0.77 -5.99
C PRO A 51 4.00 -0.20 -6.66
N GLY A 52 3.57 -0.84 -7.74
CA GLY A 52 4.40 -1.70 -8.55
C GLY A 52 3.66 -2.26 -9.76
N PRO A 53 4.38 -2.88 -10.70
CA PRO A 53 3.79 -3.52 -11.87
C PRO A 53 3.16 -4.86 -11.50
N GLY A 54 2.29 -5.37 -12.36
CA GLY A 54 1.70 -6.70 -12.26
C GLY A 54 0.68 -6.84 -11.15
N ILE A 55 0.66 -8.00 -10.55
CA ILE A 55 -0.24 -8.40 -9.46
C ILE A 55 0.56 -8.80 -8.22
N PRO A 56 -0.06 -8.83 -7.03
CA PRO A 56 0.67 -9.11 -5.79
C PRO A 56 1.43 -10.43 -5.75
N GLU A 57 0.91 -11.48 -6.38
CA GLU A 57 1.57 -12.79 -6.43
C GLU A 57 2.92 -12.77 -7.17
N GLU A 58 3.11 -11.82 -8.08
CA GLU A 58 4.34 -11.64 -8.85
C GLU A 58 5.35 -10.72 -8.15
N ALA A 59 4.97 -10.13 -7.01
CA ALA A 59 5.77 -9.12 -6.30
C ALA A 59 6.73 -9.72 -5.26
N GLY A 60 7.48 -10.75 -5.61
CA GLY A 60 8.52 -11.33 -4.77
C GLY A 60 8.02 -11.78 -3.39
N LEU A 61 8.57 -11.22 -2.33
CA LEU A 61 8.23 -11.58 -0.95
C LEU A 61 7.03 -10.81 -0.37
N LEU A 62 6.36 -9.95 -1.16
CA LEU A 62 5.37 -9.01 -0.67
C LEU A 62 4.26 -9.67 0.17
N LEU A 63 3.58 -10.69 -0.36
CA LEU A 63 2.48 -11.37 0.33
C LEU A 63 2.95 -12.08 1.60
N SER A 64 4.12 -12.71 1.56
CA SER A 64 4.68 -13.42 2.73
C SER A 64 5.06 -12.46 3.86
N LEU A 65 5.59 -11.28 3.52
CA LEU A 65 5.91 -10.23 4.49
C LEU A 65 4.65 -9.69 5.17
N ILE A 66 3.58 -9.44 4.40
CA ILE A 66 2.31 -8.99 4.97
C ILE A 66 1.77 -10.03 5.94
N ARG A 67 1.65 -11.30 5.53
CA ARG A 67 1.16 -12.39 6.40
C ARG A 67 1.95 -12.49 7.69
N ARG A 68 3.27 -12.35 7.62
CA ARG A 68 4.15 -12.47 8.78
C ARG A 68 4.04 -11.31 9.74
N TYR A 69 3.96 -10.09 9.23
CA TYR A 69 4.13 -8.88 10.05
C TYR A 69 2.85 -8.10 10.33
N ALA A 70 1.75 -8.34 9.61
CA ALA A 70 0.48 -7.65 9.86
C ALA A 70 -0.04 -7.83 11.32
N PRO A 71 0.15 -8.98 11.99
CA PRO A 71 -0.30 -9.11 13.38
C PRO A 71 0.48 -8.25 14.39
N THR A 72 1.65 -7.74 14.02
CA THR A 72 2.58 -7.10 14.97
C THR A 72 3.03 -5.71 14.57
N LYS A 73 2.83 -5.31 13.32
CA LYS A 73 3.32 -4.02 12.80
C LYS A 73 2.24 -3.28 12.01
N PRO A 74 2.13 -1.95 12.15
CA PRO A 74 1.35 -1.15 11.22
C PRO A 74 1.91 -1.25 9.80
N ILE A 75 1.04 -1.50 8.84
CA ILE A 75 1.38 -1.62 7.41
C ILE A 75 0.50 -0.67 6.61
N LEU A 76 1.11 0.20 5.80
CA LEU A 76 0.44 1.05 4.83
C LEU A 76 0.75 0.56 3.42
N GLY A 77 -0.27 0.23 2.65
CA GLY A 77 -0.15 -0.15 1.24
C GLY A 77 -0.62 0.95 0.29
N VAL A 78 0.13 1.18 -0.77
CA VAL A 78 -0.22 2.10 -1.86
C VAL A 78 -0.32 1.32 -3.16
N CYS A 79 -1.44 1.44 -3.88
CA CYS A 79 -1.73 0.76 -5.15
C CYS A 79 -1.50 -0.77 -5.03
N LEU A 80 -0.46 -1.32 -5.65
CA LEU A 80 -0.11 -2.75 -5.54
C LEU A 80 0.03 -3.21 -4.08
N GLY A 81 0.63 -2.39 -3.22
CA GLY A 81 0.74 -2.67 -1.78
C GLY A 81 -0.62 -2.75 -1.09
N HIS A 82 -1.57 -1.89 -1.44
CA HIS A 82 -2.95 -1.95 -0.96
C HIS A 82 -3.68 -3.21 -1.46
N GLN A 83 -3.51 -3.56 -2.74
CA GLN A 83 -4.07 -4.77 -3.32
C GLN A 83 -3.55 -6.03 -2.62
N ALA A 84 -2.23 -6.07 -2.34
CA ALA A 84 -1.59 -7.16 -1.62
C ALA A 84 -2.13 -7.33 -0.19
N ILE A 85 -2.40 -6.23 0.52
CA ILE A 85 -3.07 -6.29 1.83
C ILE A 85 -4.46 -6.90 1.68
N GLY A 86 -5.27 -6.40 0.74
CA GLY A 86 -6.61 -6.92 0.48
C GLY A 86 -6.59 -8.44 0.24
N GLU A 87 -5.69 -8.91 -0.62
CA GLU A 87 -5.56 -10.33 -0.97
C GLU A 87 -5.15 -11.19 0.25
N VAL A 88 -4.17 -10.73 1.05
CA VAL A 88 -3.73 -11.46 2.25
C VAL A 88 -4.86 -11.63 3.25
N PHE A 89 -5.74 -10.65 3.38
CA PHE A 89 -6.91 -10.69 4.25
C PHE A 89 -8.15 -11.32 3.62
N GLY A 90 -8.03 -11.93 2.43
CA GLY A 90 -9.08 -12.73 1.82
C GLY A 90 -9.98 -12.00 0.83
N ALA A 91 -9.69 -10.74 0.52
CA ALA A 91 -10.38 -10.03 -0.53
C ALA A 91 -9.97 -10.54 -1.92
N ARG A 92 -10.85 -10.36 -2.90
CA ARG A 92 -10.55 -10.67 -4.30
C ARG A 92 -10.02 -9.43 -5.02
N LEU A 93 -9.14 -9.64 -5.99
CA LEU A 93 -8.75 -8.61 -6.94
C LEU A 93 -9.58 -8.73 -8.20
N GLU A 94 -9.96 -7.58 -8.74
CA GLU A 94 -10.75 -7.45 -9.96
C GLU A 94 -10.02 -6.57 -10.96
N ASN A 95 -9.88 -7.05 -12.20
CA ASN A 95 -9.33 -6.26 -13.28
C ASN A 95 -10.47 -5.50 -13.97
N LEU A 96 -10.42 -4.18 -13.88
CA LEU A 96 -11.41 -3.32 -14.51
C LEU A 96 -11.22 -3.34 -16.04
N SER A 97 -12.33 -3.22 -16.78
CA SER A 97 -12.31 -3.03 -18.24
C SER A 97 -11.63 -1.74 -18.65
N ASP A 98 -11.68 -0.72 -17.78
CA ASP A 98 -11.06 0.57 -18.00
C ASP A 98 -9.72 0.68 -17.28
N VAL A 99 -8.69 1.05 -18.04
CA VAL A 99 -7.37 1.35 -17.47
C VAL A 99 -7.32 2.84 -17.11
N PHE A 100 -7.17 3.13 -15.83
CA PHE A 100 -7.00 4.50 -15.37
C PHE A 100 -5.52 4.88 -15.39
N HIS A 101 -5.18 5.92 -16.12
CA HIS A 101 -3.82 6.47 -16.20
C HIS A 101 -3.86 7.99 -16.13
N GLY A 102 -3.63 8.54 -14.94
CA GLY A 102 -3.69 9.99 -14.70
C GLY A 102 -5.12 10.56 -14.70
N VAL A 103 -6.13 9.72 -14.51
CA VAL A 103 -7.52 10.16 -14.46
C VAL A 103 -7.87 10.65 -13.06
N GLN A 104 -8.28 11.91 -12.96
CA GLN A 104 -8.77 12.47 -11.69
C GLN A 104 -10.22 12.04 -11.44
N THR A 105 -10.46 11.48 -10.27
CA THR A 105 -11.81 11.14 -9.78
C THR A 105 -12.03 11.67 -8.38
N SER A 106 -13.30 11.88 -8.01
CA SER A 106 -13.64 12.23 -6.63
C SER A 106 -13.59 11.00 -5.73
N VAL A 107 -12.95 11.15 -4.58
CA VAL A 107 -12.92 10.16 -3.49
C VAL A 107 -13.78 10.70 -2.36
N ARG A 108 -14.72 9.90 -1.89
CA ARG A 108 -15.59 10.22 -0.77
C ARG A 108 -15.27 9.33 0.43
N LEU A 109 -15.04 9.96 1.58
CA LEU A 109 -14.88 9.26 2.85
C LEU A 109 -16.22 8.68 3.30
N THR A 110 -16.21 7.40 3.62
CA THR A 110 -17.41 6.68 4.10
C THR A 110 -17.44 6.55 5.61
N VAL A 111 -16.29 6.81 6.28
CA VAL A 111 -16.14 6.77 7.73
C VAL A 111 -15.58 8.12 8.21
N ALA A 112 -16.24 8.75 9.18
CA ALA A 112 -15.91 10.10 9.62
C ALA A 112 -14.65 10.16 10.52
N ASP A 113 -14.42 9.13 11.34
CA ASP A 113 -13.42 9.15 12.42
C ASP A 113 -12.20 8.24 12.14
N GLU A 114 -11.90 8.00 10.87
CA GLU A 114 -10.71 7.20 10.49
C GLU A 114 -9.44 8.04 10.63
N PRO A 115 -8.50 7.65 11.52
CA PRO A 115 -7.27 8.42 11.76
C PRO A 115 -6.41 8.62 10.52
N LEU A 116 -6.44 7.69 9.57
CA LEU A 116 -5.69 7.77 8.30
C LEU A 116 -6.12 8.98 7.46
N PHE A 117 -7.37 9.41 7.60
CA PHE A 117 -7.96 10.52 6.83
C PHE A 117 -8.15 11.80 7.66
N ALA A 118 -7.57 11.84 8.86
CA ALA A 118 -7.68 13.00 9.72
C ALA A 118 -7.19 14.28 9.02
N GLY A 119 -8.02 15.32 9.03
CA GLY A 119 -7.74 16.60 8.38
C GLY A 119 -8.07 16.68 6.88
N LEU A 120 -8.53 15.58 6.27
CA LEU A 120 -9.07 15.63 4.91
C LEU A 120 -10.55 16.04 4.92
N THR A 121 -10.98 16.66 3.81
CA THR A 121 -12.41 16.92 3.57
C THR A 121 -13.14 15.61 3.28
N SER A 122 -14.45 15.58 3.52
CA SER A 122 -15.27 14.38 3.26
C SER A 122 -15.27 13.94 1.80
N GLU A 123 -14.89 14.84 0.90
CA GLU A 123 -14.74 14.57 -0.53
C GLU A 123 -13.53 15.34 -1.06
N PHE A 124 -12.67 14.68 -1.84
CA PHE A 124 -11.49 15.29 -2.44
C PHE A 124 -11.12 14.61 -3.77
N PRO A 125 -10.46 15.33 -4.70
CA PRO A 125 -9.98 14.75 -5.94
C PRO A 125 -8.74 13.89 -5.72
N ALA A 126 -8.66 12.75 -6.43
CA ALA A 126 -7.47 11.90 -6.45
C ALA A 126 -7.15 11.43 -7.87
N GLY A 127 -5.87 11.36 -8.20
CA GLY A 127 -5.40 10.78 -9.44
C GLY A 127 -5.36 9.26 -9.37
N ARG A 128 -5.90 8.59 -10.40
CA ARG A 128 -5.93 7.13 -10.51
C ARG A 128 -4.94 6.67 -11.56
N TYR A 129 -4.18 5.61 -11.21
CA TYR A 129 -3.14 5.02 -12.06
C TYR A 129 -3.18 3.49 -11.96
N HIS A 130 -4.36 2.88 -12.13
CA HIS A 130 -4.53 1.43 -11.95
C HIS A 130 -5.65 0.88 -12.83
N SER A 131 -5.57 -0.42 -13.12
CA SER A 131 -6.65 -1.22 -13.71
C SER A 131 -7.17 -2.30 -12.76
N TRP A 132 -6.39 -2.64 -11.73
CA TRP A 132 -6.80 -3.58 -10.71
C TRP A 132 -7.33 -2.88 -9.47
N VAL A 133 -8.36 -3.45 -8.86
CA VAL A 133 -8.97 -2.97 -7.62
C VAL A 133 -9.21 -4.14 -6.67
N VAL A 134 -9.34 -3.82 -5.39
CA VAL A 134 -9.89 -4.76 -4.41
C VAL A 134 -11.40 -4.77 -4.60
N SER A 135 -11.96 -5.94 -4.93
CA SER A 135 -13.39 -6.10 -5.18
C SER A 135 -14.20 -5.90 -3.88
N ARG A 136 -15.38 -5.33 -4.04
CA ARG A 136 -16.36 -5.28 -2.93
C ARG A 136 -17.10 -6.60 -2.75
N GLU A 137 -17.15 -7.42 -3.80
CA GLU A 137 -17.81 -8.72 -3.74
C GLU A 137 -16.97 -9.70 -2.91
N GLY A 138 -17.55 -10.22 -1.85
CA GLY A 138 -16.87 -11.13 -0.93
C GLY A 138 -15.73 -10.46 -0.14
N PHE A 139 -15.78 -9.12 0.04
CA PHE A 139 -14.84 -8.42 0.90
C PHE A 139 -15.01 -8.93 2.35
N PRO A 140 -13.92 -9.26 3.05
CA PRO A 140 -14.00 -9.73 4.43
C PRO A 140 -14.57 -8.66 5.36
N ASP A 141 -15.36 -9.08 6.34
CA ASP A 141 -16.03 -8.16 7.28
C ASP A 141 -15.08 -7.63 8.36
N ASP A 142 -13.93 -8.32 8.62
CA ASP A 142 -12.90 -7.97 9.62
C ASP A 142 -11.48 -8.19 9.08
#